data_a698e7ff080dd31089e96d4e817880c8
#
_entry.id   a698e7ff080dd31089e96d4e817880c8
#
_cell.length_a   1.000
_cell.length_b   1.000
_cell.length_c   1.000
_cell.angle_alpha   90.00
_cell.angle_beta   90.00
_cell.angle_gamma   90.00
#
_symmetry.space_group_name_H-M   'P 1'
#
loop_
_entity.id
_entity.type
_entity.pdbx_description
1 polymer ?
#
loop_
_entity_poly.entity_id
_entity_poly.type
_entity_poly.pdbx_seq_one_letter_code
_entity_poly.pdbx_strand_id
1 'polypeptide(L)'
;FMDLADVQPDPYIRKQHAEYLDTAREAVAKILNAQRDECVFVKNATTGVATVLYNLAFQPGEALIYFEPVYGAVEKGVVSLQEHTSLQSRKVPFQFPIPEDELVGRFREVIRQTREEGLKVRASVFDAIVSNPGVRFPFERITAICREEGILSVIDAAHGVGNIHLDMEKLQPDFFVSNCHKYEPSPIILLLNNLRNPRILTRLHKDGSTHPVAV
;
A
#
# COMPACT_ATOMS: atom_id res chain seq x y z
N PHE A 1 -15.88 -22.11 11.95
CA PHE A 1 -16.43 -20.81 11.51
C PHE A 1 -17.47 -20.99 10.41
N MET A 2 -17.18 -21.78 9.35
CA MET A 2 -18.12 -22.01 8.24
C MET A 2 -19.41 -22.63 8.75
N ASP A 3 -19.34 -23.64 9.63
CA ASP A 3 -20.51 -24.29 10.22
C ASP A 3 -21.41 -23.31 10.98
N LEU A 4 -20.85 -22.32 11.69
CA LEU A 4 -21.62 -21.29 12.40
C LEU A 4 -22.33 -20.33 11.45
N ALA A 5 -21.65 -19.93 10.37
CA ALA A 5 -22.24 -19.07 9.36
C ALA A 5 -23.38 -19.77 8.59
N ASP A 6 -23.23 -21.07 8.34
CA ASP A 6 -24.21 -21.87 7.60
C ASP A 6 -25.43 -22.23 8.46
N VAL A 7 -25.21 -22.56 9.74
CA VAL A 7 -26.29 -23.00 10.66
C VAL A 7 -27.07 -21.82 11.24
N GLN A 8 -26.40 -20.71 11.51
CA GLN A 8 -27.01 -19.51 12.11
C GLN A 8 -26.53 -18.22 11.43
N PRO A 9 -26.88 -17.96 10.15
CA PRO A 9 -26.35 -16.83 9.38
C PRO A 9 -26.69 -15.46 9.99
N ASP A 10 -27.90 -15.24 10.46
CA ASP A 10 -28.33 -13.95 11.04
C ASP A 10 -27.58 -13.59 12.33
N PRO A 11 -27.53 -14.44 13.37
CA PRO A 11 -26.73 -14.19 14.55
C PRO A 11 -25.24 -14.03 14.23
N TYR A 12 -24.71 -14.83 13.32
CA TYR A 12 -23.31 -14.75 12.90
C TYR A 12 -23.00 -13.37 12.29
N ILE A 13 -23.74 -12.95 11.26
CA ILE A 13 -23.49 -11.69 10.56
C ILE A 13 -23.69 -10.48 11.47
N ARG A 14 -24.76 -10.48 12.28
CA ARG A 14 -25.15 -9.31 13.06
C ARG A 14 -24.37 -9.13 14.37
N LYS A 15 -23.86 -10.21 14.95
CA LYS A 15 -23.24 -10.15 16.30
C LYS A 15 -21.81 -10.71 16.34
N GLN A 16 -21.53 -11.83 15.68
CA GLN A 16 -20.28 -12.54 15.86
C GLN A 16 -19.21 -12.16 14.82
N HIS A 17 -19.60 -11.86 13.60
CA HIS A 17 -18.67 -11.56 12.50
C HIS A 17 -17.71 -10.41 12.84
N ALA A 18 -18.21 -9.34 13.45
CA ALA A 18 -17.38 -8.19 13.81
C ALA A 18 -16.31 -8.56 14.86
N GLU A 19 -16.66 -9.37 15.87
CA GLU A 19 -15.74 -9.82 16.93
C GLU A 19 -14.64 -10.74 16.36
N TYR A 20 -15.02 -11.67 15.46
CA TYR A 20 -14.06 -12.53 14.79
C TYR A 20 -13.12 -11.76 13.85
N LEU A 21 -13.67 -10.77 13.15
CA LEU A 21 -12.89 -9.89 12.29
C LEU A 21 -11.87 -9.09 13.11
N ASP A 22 -12.28 -8.52 14.24
CA ASP A 22 -11.39 -7.78 15.12
C ASP A 22 -10.31 -8.67 15.74
N THR A 23 -10.65 -9.90 16.13
CA THR A 23 -9.67 -10.90 16.60
C THR A 23 -8.63 -11.22 15.54
N ALA A 24 -9.07 -11.40 14.28
CA ALA A 24 -8.15 -11.67 13.18
C ALA A 24 -7.27 -10.43 12.86
N ARG A 25 -7.84 -9.22 12.88
CA ARG A 25 -7.09 -7.96 12.71
C ARG A 25 -6.03 -7.79 13.79
N GLU A 26 -6.37 -8.10 15.05
CA GLU A 26 -5.43 -8.03 16.17
C GLU A 26 -4.26 -9.02 16.00
N ALA A 27 -4.55 -10.25 15.57
CA ALA A 27 -3.51 -11.26 15.32
C ALA A 27 -2.51 -10.79 14.24
N VAL A 28 -3.00 -10.24 13.13
CA VAL A 28 -2.15 -9.72 12.06
C VAL A 28 -1.39 -8.46 12.51
N ALA A 29 -2.03 -7.57 13.24
CA ALA A 29 -1.40 -6.36 13.78
C ALA A 29 -0.20 -6.70 14.67
N LYS A 30 -0.30 -7.74 15.51
CA LYS A 30 0.81 -8.23 16.33
C LYS A 30 2.00 -8.74 15.50
N ILE A 31 1.72 -9.46 14.41
CA ILE A 31 2.77 -9.97 13.50
C ILE A 31 3.52 -8.80 12.83
N LEU A 32 2.83 -7.72 12.53
CA LEU A 32 3.36 -6.56 11.82
C LEU A 32 3.90 -5.46 12.74
N ASN A 33 3.77 -5.60 14.07
CA ASN A 33 4.02 -4.52 15.02
C ASN A 33 3.27 -3.23 14.63
N ALA A 34 1.95 -3.38 14.40
CA ALA A 34 1.02 -2.32 14.04
C ALA A 34 -0.14 -2.22 15.05
N GLN A 35 -1.00 -1.22 14.90
CA GLN A 35 -2.24 -1.14 15.68
C GLN A 35 -3.37 -1.88 14.95
N ARG A 36 -4.28 -2.54 15.70
CA ARG A 36 -5.45 -3.21 15.12
C ARG A 36 -6.25 -2.28 14.21
N ASP A 37 -6.47 -1.04 14.63
CA ASP A 37 -7.31 -0.09 13.91
C ASP A 37 -6.66 0.46 12.64
N GLU A 38 -5.36 0.23 12.46
CA GLU A 38 -4.64 0.49 11.21
C GLU A 38 -4.82 -0.64 10.19
N CYS A 39 -5.35 -1.80 10.59
CA CYS A 39 -5.47 -3.00 9.77
C CYS A 39 -6.88 -3.17 9.21
N VAL A 40 -7.00 -3.38 7.90
CA VAL A 40 -8.27 -3.66 7.20
C VAL A 40 -8.09 -4.83 6.26
N PHE A 41 -9.07 -5.73 6.19
CA PHE A 41 -9.05 -6.83 5.24
C PHE A 41 -9.69 -6.45 3.91
N VAL A 42 -9.03 -6.81 2.82
CA VAL A 42 -9.48 -6.61 1.44
C VAL A 42 -9.40 -7.92 0.66
N LYS A 43 -10.05 -8.00 -0.51
CA LYS A 43 -10.15 -9.26 -1.29
C LYS A 43 -8.81 -9.79 -1.80
N ASN A 44 -7.91 -8.91 -2.24
CA ASN A 44 -6.59 -9.24 -2.76
C ASN A 44 -5.69 -8.00 -2.77
N ALA A 45 -4.36 -8.20 -2.85
CA ALA A 45 -3.41 -7.09 -2.84
C ALA A 45 -3.67 -6.10 -3.99
N THR A 46 -4.03 -6.59 -5.17
CA THR A 46 -4.40 -5.74 -6.31
C THR A 46 -5.56 -4.81 -5.97
N THR A 47 -6.62 -5.33 -5.32
CA THR A 47 -7.74 -4.51 -4.83
C THR A 47 -7.27 -3.52 -3.77
N GLY A 48 -6.39 -3.94 -2.86
CA GLY A 48 -5.85 -3.06 -1.82
C GLY A 48 -5.05 -1.88 -2.40
N VAL A 49 -4.12 -2.16 -3.32
CA VAL A 49 -3.34 -1.10 -4.00
C VAL A 49 -4.27 -0.19 -4.82
N ALA A 50 -5.21 -0.77 -5.57
CA ALA A 50 -6.19 -0.01 -6.33
C ALA A 50 -7.03 0.89 -5.41
N THR A 51 -7.53 0.37 -4.29
CA THR A 51 -8.29 1.15 -3.30
C THR A 51 -7.49 2.37 -2.84
N VAL A 52 -6.22 2.20 -2.50
CA VAL A 52 -5.36 3.32 -2.11
C VAL A 52 -5.25 4.34 -3.25
N LEU A 53 -4.84 3.89 -4.43
CA LEU A 53 -4.53 4.79 -5.55
C LEU A 53 -5.77 5.57 -6.02
N TYR A 54 -6.94 4.91 -6.13
CA TYR A 54 -8.18 5.57 -6.55
C TYR A 54 -8.72 6.56 -5.51
N ASN A 55 -8.43 6.36 -4.22
CA ASN A 55 -8.86 7.28 -3.16
C ASN A 55 -7.87 8.44 -2.90
N LEU A 56 -6.69 8.45 -3.52
CA LEU A 56 -5.75 9.58 -3.38
C LEU A 56 -6.22 10.89 -4.05
N ALA A 57 -7.26 10.85 -4.89
CA ALA A 57 -7.87 12.01 -5.53
C ALA A 57 -6.82 12.98 -6.13
N PHE A 58 -6.02 12.49 -7.07
CA PHE A 58 -4.95 13.25 -7.71
C PHE A 58 -5.47 14.55 -8.35
N GLN A 59 -4.76 15.65 -8.10
CA GLN A 59 -5.08 16.96 -8.65
C GLN A 59 -4.22 17.26 -9.88
N PRO A 60 -4.64 18.19 -10.76
CA PRO A 60 -3.80 18.69 -11.85
C PRO A 60 -2.42 19.13 -11.33
N GLY A 61 -1.36 18.73 -12.01
CA GLY A 61 0.03 19.00 -11.60
C GLY A 61 0.59 18.04 -10.54
N GLU A 62 -0.17 17.00 -10.13
CA GLU A 62 0.36 15.95 -9.26
C GLU A 62 0.81 14.72 -10.07
N ALA A 63 1.88 14.07 -9.60
CA ALA A 63 2.47 12.90 -10.22
C ALA A 63 2.55 11.72 -9.24
N LEU A 64 2.44 10.51 -9.80
CA LEU A 64 2.74 9.23 -9.17
C LEU A 64 4.04 8.69 -9.75
N ILE A 65 4.96 8.25 -8.89
CA ILE A 65 6.16 7.52 -9.32
C ILE A 65 5.98 6.03 -9.02
N TYR A 66 6.37 5.17 -9.96
CA TYR A 66 6.41 3.74 -9.75
C TYR A 66 7.66 3.12 -10.40
N PHE A 67 8.03 1.92 -9.99
CA PHE A 67 9.25 1.26 -10.43
C PHE A 67 8.95 0.25 -11.54
N GLU A 68 9.93 0.04 -12.42
CA GLU A 68 9.89 -1.03 -13.40
C GLU A 68 10.99 -2.04 -13.03
N PRO A 69 10.67 -3.33 -12.82
CA PRO A 69 9.38 -3.99 -13.01
C PRO A 69 8.41 -3.75 -11.85
N VAL A 70 7.16 -3.50 -12.15
CA VAL A 70 6.04 -3.48 -11.22
C VAL A 70 5.06 -4.60 -11.57
N TYR A 71 4.28 -5.07 -10.59
CA TYR A 71 3.25 -6.06 -10.87
C TYR A 71 2.26 -5.54 -11.93
N GLY A 72 2.03 -6.33 -13.01
CA GLY A 72 1.30 -5.86 -14.18
C GLY A 72 -0.13 -5.32 -13.91
N ALA A 73 -0.81 -5.82 -12.87
CA ALA A 73 -2.12 -5.29 -12.50
C ALA A 73 -2.02 -3.90 -11.86
N VAL A 74 -0.94 -3.60 -11.14
CA VAL A 74 -0.67 -2.25 -10.59
C VAL A 74 -0.37 -1.28 -11.73
N GLU A 75 0.46 -1.67 -12.70
CA GLU A 75 0.75 -0.85 -13.88
C GLU A 75 -0.52 -0.50 -14.65
N LYS A 76 -1.37 -1.50 -14.93
CA LYS A 76 -2.67 -1.28 -15.59
C LYS A 76 -3.59 -0.36 -14.79
N GLY A 77 -3.58 -0.47 -13.46
CA GLY A 77 -4.31 0.44 -12.58
C GLY A 77 -3.83 1.88 -12.67
N VAL A 78 -2.51 2.10 -12.74
CA VAL A 78 -1.91 3.43 -12.95
C VAL A 78 -2.31 4.00 -14.31
N VAL A 79 -2.22 3.20 -15.38
CA VAL A 79 -2.66 3.61 -16.73
C VAL A 79 -4.13 4.01 -16.73
N SER A 80 -5.00 3.17 -16.15
CA SER A 80 -6.43 3.49 -16.03
C SER A 80 -6.69 4.78 -15.26
N LEU A 81 -5.95 5.04 -14.18
CA LEU A 81 -6.05 6.32 -13.45
C LEU A 81 -5.66 7.52 -14.32
N GLN A 82 -4.62 7.40 -15.15
CA GLN A 82 -4.22 8.47 -16.07
C GLN A 82 -5.29 8.76 -17.13
N GLU A 83 -6.01 7.74 -17.58
CA GLU A 83 -7.10 7.90 -18.57
C GLU A 83 -8.32 8.62 -17.98
N HIS A 84 -8.57 8.50 -16.68
CA HIS A 84 -9.78 9.00 -16.04
C HIS A 84 -9.55 10.18 -15.09
N THR A 85 -8.29 10.58 -14.87
CA THR A 85 -7.94 11.69 -13.97
C THR A 85 -6.85 12.57 -14.58
N SER A 86 -6.49 13.64 -13.87
CA SER A 86 -5.36 14.50 -14.24
C SER A 86 -3.99 13.95 -13.79
N LEU A 87 -3.92 12.71 -13.31
CA LEU A 87 -2.70 12.08 -12.86
C LEU A 87 -1.66 12.02 -13.98
N GLN A 88 -0.43 12.40 -13.67
CA GLN A 88 0.73 12.06 -14.47
C GLN A 88 1.54 10.96 -13.75
N SER A 89 2.05 9.99 -14.49
CA SER A 89 2.94 8.99 -13.90
C SER A 89 4.37 9.13 -14.42
N ARG A 90 5.32 8.75 -13.57
CA ARG A 90 6.74 8.64 -13.93
C ARG A 90 7.24 7.27 -13.49
N LYS A 91 8.00 6.65 -14.35
CA LYS A 91 8.56 5.32 -14.14
C LYS A 91 10.03 5.44 -13.74
N VAL A 92 10.46 4.70 -12.73
CA VAL A 92 11.87 4.49 -12.43
C VAL A 92 12.34 3.26 -13.19
N PRO A 93 13.05 3.41 -14.31
CA PRO A 93 13.47 2.26 -15.11
C PRO A 93 14.68 1.59 -14.48
N PHE A 94 14.65 0.26 -14.35
CA PHE A 94 15.80 -0.54 -13.95
C PHE A 94 15.63 -2.01 -14.36
N GLN A 95 16.73 -2.76 -14.29
CA GLN A 95 16.74 -4.19 -14.52
C GLN A 95 17.58 -4.88 -13.44
N PHE A 96 17.15 -6.06 -13.01
CA PHE A 96 17.94 -6.88 -12.11
C PHE A 96 19.06 -7.65 -12.88
N PRO A 97 20.24 -7.84 -12.26
CA PRO A 97 20.65 -7.34 -10.94
C PRO A 97 21.01 -5.85 -10.97
N ILE A 98 20.70 -5.13 -9.90
CA ILE A 98 21.07 -3.72 -9.70
C ILE A 98 21.53 -3.51 -8.25
N PRO A 99 22.62 -2.77 -8.01
CA PRO A 99 22.99 -2.34 -6.67
C PRO A 99 21.91 -1.44 -6.04
N GLU A 100 21.63 -1.64 -4.73
CA GLU A 100 20.62 -0.85 -4.05
C GLU A 100 20.89 0.67 -4.10
N ASP A 101 22.16 1.08 -3.97
CA ASP A 101 22.54 2.50 -4.02
C ASP A 101 22.25 3.12 -5.39
N GLU A 102 22.45 2.36 -6.45
CA GLU A 102 22.12 2.80 -7.82
C GLU A 102 20.60 2.95 -7.97
N LEU A 103 19.82 1.98 -7.51
CA LEU A 103 18.37 2.03 -7.57
C LEU A 103 17.79 3.22 -6.77
N VAL A 104 18.31 3.44 -5.58
CA VAL A 104 18.00 4.61 -4.74
C VAL A 104 18.37 5.92 -5.46
N GLY A 105 19.53 5.97 -6.09
CA GLY A 105 19.97 7.12 -6.88
C GLY A 105 19.02 7.42 -8.04
N ARG A 106 18.59 6.41 -8.78
CA ARG A 106 17.61 6.53 -9.88
C ARG A 106 16.27 7.07 -9.37
N PHE A 107 15.80 6.61 -8.23
CA PHE A 107 14.55 7.13 -7.63
C PHE A 107 14.66 8.61 -7.29
N ARG A 108 15.74 9.04 -6.63
CA ARG A 108 15.97 10.46 -6.32
C ARG A 108 16.05 11.31 -7.59
N GLU A 109 16.68 10.79 -8.63
CA GLU A 109 16.78 11.47 -9.92
C GLU A 109 15.41 11.65 -10.59
N VAL A 110 14.56 10.62 -10.58
CA VAL A 110 13.19 10.73 -11.13
C VAL A 110 12.35 11.72 -10.32
N ILE A 111 12.50 11.78 -8.99
CA ILE A 111 11.85 12.80 -8.15
C ILE A 111 12.30 14.21 -8.60
N ARG A 112 13.61 14.42 -8.74
CA ARG A 112 14.18 15.71 -9.15
C ARG A 112 13.64 16.15 -10.51
N GLN A 113 13.74 15.29 -11.53
CA GLN A 113 13.25 15.55 -12.89
C GLN A 113 11.76 15.87 -12.91
N THR A 114 10.94 15.09 -12.18
CA THR A 114 9.51 15.32 -12.08
C THR A 114 9.18 16.72 -11.52
N ARG A 115 9.95 17.18 -10.55
CA ARG A 115 9.80 18.51 -9.96
C ARG A 115 10.28 19.63 -10.89
N GLU A 116 11.34 19.41 -11.66
CA GLU A 116 11.83 20.33 -12.67
C GLU A 116 10.83 20.55 -13.82
N GLU A 117 10.03 19.52 -14.11
CA GLU A 117 8.89 19.62 -15.02
C GLU A 117 7.69 20.39 -14.43
N GLY A 118 7.81 20.92 -13.22
CA GLY A 118 6.74 21.67 -12.53
C GLY A 118 5.68 20.79 -11.87
N LEU A 119 5.93 19.48 -11.76
CA LEU A 119 4.99 18.55 -11.14
C LEU A 119 5.32 18.31 -9.67
N LYS A 120 4.28 18.11 -8.87
CA LYS A 120 4.40 17.70 -7.47
C LYS A 120 4.27 16.19 -7.36
N VAL A 121 5.33 15.52 -6.93
CA VAL A 121 5.25 14.09 -6.62
C VAL A 121 4.37 13.87 -5.39
N ARG A 122 3.20 13.25 -5.61
CA ARG A 122 2.21 12.99 -4.57
C ARG A 122 2.42 11.70 -3.84
N ALA A 123 2.68 10.63 -4.59
CA ALA A 123 2.84 9.29 -4.07
C ALA A 123 3.86 8.49 -4.88
N SER A 124 4.40 7.45 -4.28
CA SER A 124 5.20 6.44 -4.98
C SER A 124 4.69 5.04 -4.63
N VAL A 125 4.55 4.19 -5.65
CA VAL A 125 4.16 2.78 -5.53
C VAL A 125 5.37 1.90 -5.83
N PHE A 126 5.64 0.93 -4.96
CA PHE A 126 6.76 -0.01 -5.09
C PHE A 126 6.52 -1.30 -4.32
N ASP A 127 7.17 -2.38 -4.76
CA ASP A 127 7.06 -3.69 -4.14
C ASP A 127 7.97 -3.81 -2.91
N ALA A 128 7.61 -4.63 -1.94
CA ALA A 128 8.55 -5.10 -0.90
C ALA A 128 9.40 -6.28 -1.43
N ILE A 129 8.77 -7.16 -2.20
CA ILE A 129 9.41 -8.24 -2.94
C ILE A 129 8.79 -8.24 -4.34
N VAL A 130 9.61 -8.01 -5.34
CA VAL A 130 9.19 -8.03 -6.74
C VAL A 130 8.75 -9.44 -7.13
N SER A 131 7.59 -9.59 -7.74
CA SER A 131 6.99 -10.90 -8.04
C SER A 131 7.79 -11.71 -9.07
N ASN A 132 8.43 -11.05 -10.01
CA ASN A 132 9.31 -11.64 -11.00
C ASN A 132 10.50 -10.68 -11.23
N PRO A 133 11.71 -11.10 -10.83
CA PRO A 133 12.24 -12.44 -10.56
C PRO A 133 12.17 -12.93 -9.09
N GLY A 134 11.35 -12.36 -8.21
CA GLY A 134 11.24 -12.79 -6.81
C GLY A 134 12.36 -12.23 -5.92
N VAL A 135 12.79 -11.00 -6.20
CA VAL A 135 13.90 -10.34 -5.51
C VAL A 135 13.35 -9.35 -4.47
N ARG A 136 13.97 -9.36 -3.28
CA ARG A 136 13.69 -8.36 -2.25
C ARG A 136 14.09 -6.98 -2.76
N PHE A 137 13.17 -6.04 -2.63
CA PHE A 137 13.37 -4.65 -3.00
C PHE A 137 13.84 -3.84 -1.77
N PRO A 138 14.65 -2.78 -1.92
CA PRO A 138 15.10 -1.94 -0.81
C PRO A 138 13.99 -1.00 -0.31
N PHE A 139 12.81 -1.55 -0.03
CA PHE A 139 11.59 -0.80 0.26
C PHE A 139 11.71 0.07 1.50
N GLU A 140 12.53 -0.33 2.49
CA GLU A 140 12.77 0.48 3.68
C GLU A 140 13.48 1.79 3.34
N ARG A 141 14.48 1.73 2.47
CA ARG A 141 15.22 2.91 2.00
C ARG A 141 14.33 3.82 1.15
N ILE A 142 13.52 3.23 0.27
CA ILE A 142 12.58 3.99 -0.56
C ILE A 142 11.50 4.65 0.31
N THR A 143 10.98 3.95 1.33
CA THR A 143 10.02 4.52 2.28
C THR A 143 10.63 5.71 3.05
N ALA A 144 11.89 5.61 3.48
CA ALA A 144 12.59 6.71 4.15
C ALA A 144 12.69 7.93 3.23
N ILE A 145 13.07 7.74 1.96
CA ILE A 145 13.13 8.82 0.97
C ILE A 145 11.74 9.44 0.75
N CYS A 146 10.69 8.63 0.61
CA CYS A 146 9.33 9.14 0.49
C CYS A 146 8.96 10.05 1.65
N ARG A 147 9.36 9.67 2.87
CA ARG A 147 9.12 10.48 4.08
C ARG A 147 9.92 11.79 4.05
N GLU A 148 11.22 11.73 3.72
CA GLU A 148 12.09 12.90 3.58
C GLU A 148 11.53 13.91 2.56
N GLU A 149 11.04 13.41 1.44
CA GLU A 149 10.56 14.20 0.30
C GLU A 149 9.08 14.60 0.40
N GLY A 150 8.36 14.18 1.45
CA GLY A 150 6.93 14.46 1.61
C GLY A 150 6.03 13.72 0.62
N ILE A 151 6.51 12.61 0.07
CA ILE A 151 5.81 11.73 -0.87
C ILE A 151 5.09 10.64 -0.07
N LEU A 152 3.86 10.28 -0.46
CA LEU A 152 3.15 9.15 0.16
C LEU A 152 3.73 7.83 -0.36
N SER A 153 4.12 6.96 0.56
CA SER A 153 4.60 5.61 0.24
C SER A 153 3.43 4.63 0.16
N VAL A 154 3.33 3.89 -0.95
CA VAL A 154 2.36 2.82 -1.16
C VAL A 154 3.14 1.54 -1.45
N ILE A 155 3.20 0.64 -0.47
CA ILE A 155 4.01 -0.57 -0.55
C ILE A 155 3.12 -1.75 -0.96
N ASP A 156 3.37 -2.32 -2.14
CA ASP A 156 2.86 -3.64 -2.51
C ASP A 156 3.77 -4.70 -1.89
N ALA A 157 3.33 -5.24 -0.77
CA ALA A 157 4.01 -6.31 -0.06
C ALA A 157 3.26 -7.64 -0.21
N ALA A 158 2.67 -7.89 -1.39
CA ALA A 158 1.92 -9.12 -1.66
C ALA A 158 2.69 -10.40 -1.31
N HIS A 159 4.01 -10.37 -1.33
CA HIS A 159 4.91 -11.46 -0.95
C HIS A 159 5.64 -11.19 0.38
N GLY A 160 5.26 -10.15 1.14
CA GLY A 160 6.02 -9.69 2.30
C GLY A 160 5.75 -10.48 3.58
N VAL A 161 4.47 -10.57 3.98
CA VAL A 161 4.09 -11.25 5.23
C VAL A 161 4.52 -12.72 5.20
N GLY A 162 5.22 -13.14 6.25
CA GLY A 162 5.74 -14.49 6.41
C GLY A 162 7.05 -14.79 5.67
N ASN A 163 7.45 -13.98 4.68
CA ASN A 163 8.69 -14.19 3.94
C ASN A 163 9.85 -13.30 4.42
N ILE A 164 9.53 -12.11 4.94
CA ILE A 164 10.52 -11.18 5.48
C ILE A 164 10.07 -10.64 6.83
N HIS A 165 11.03 -10.21 7.64
CA HIS A 165 10.71 -9.52 8.88
C HIS A 165 10.11 -8.14 8.57
N LEU A 166 8.97 -7.83 9.17
CA LEU A 166 8.23 -6.60 8.99
C LEU A 166 7.96 -5.96 10.35
N ASP A 167 8.28 -4.68 10.47
CA ASP A 167 8.05 -3.88 11.68
C ASP A 167 7.47 -2.52 11.25
N MET A 168 6.15 -2.40 11.33
CA MET A 168 5.45 -1.20 10.82
C MET A 168 5.69 0.02 11.72
N GLU A 169 5.99 -0.18 12.99
CA GLU A 169 6.34 0.92 13.88
C GLU A 169 7.67 1.58 13.49
N LYS A 170 8.64 0.79 13.01
CA LYS A 170 9.93 1.30 12.50
C LYS A 170 9.83 1.79 11.07
N LEU A 171 9.17 1.02 10.22
CA LEU A 171 9.04 1.32 8.79
C LEU A 171 8.21 2.58 8.55
N GLN A 172 7.09 2.72 9.26
CA GLN A 172 6.13 3.84 9.16
C GLN A 172 5.74 4.18 7.71
N PRO A 173 5.28 3.22 6.91
CA PRO A 173 4.77 3.50 5.58
C PRO A 173 3.46 4.30 5.68
N ASP A 174 3.10 5.03 4.62
CA ASP A 174 1.76 5.62 4.57
C ASP A 174 0.70 4.54 4.29
N PHE A 175 0.98 3.65 3.34
CA PHE A 175 0.14 2.50 3.01
C PHE A 175 0.99 1.25 2.79
N PHE A 176 0.51 0.15 3.31
CA PHE A 176 1.16 -1.16 3.16
C PHE A 176 0.10 -2.22 2.86
N VAL A 177 0.25 -2.92 1.75
CA VAL A 177 -0.70 -3.94 1.29
C VAL A 177 0.00 -5.29 1.20
N SER A 178 -0.55 -6.32 1.83
CA SER A 178 0.05 -7.66 1.80
C SER A 178 -0.98 -8.76 1.69
N ASN A 179 -0.53 -9.96 1.30
CA ASN A 179 -1.32 -11.18 1.25
C ASN A 179 -0.90 -12.11 2.38
N CYS A 180 -1.84 -12.54 3.22
CA CYS A 180 -1.58 -13.60 4.20
C CYS A 180 -1.60 -14.99 3.55
N HIS A 181 -2.41 -15.21 2.50
CA HIS A 181 -2.58 -16.52 1.85
C HIS A 181 -1.37 -17.01 1.04
N LYS A 182 -0.39 -16.17 0.77
CA LYS A 182 0.84 -16.59 0.06
C LYS A 182 1.85 -17.27 0.97
N TYR A 183 1.72 -17.11 2.27
CA TYR A 183 2.56 -17.75 3.28
C TYR A 183 1.81 -18.88 4.00
N GLU A 184 0.57 -18.63 4.41
CA GLU A 184 -0.29 -19.63 5.04
C GLU A 184 -1.60 -19.78 4.26
N PRO A 185 -2.30 -20.93 4.32
CA PRO A 185 -3.60 -21.12 3.68
C PRO A 185 -4.69 -20.30 4.40
N SER A 186 -4.58 -19.00 4.35
CA SER A 186 -5.54 -18.05 4.90
C SER A 186 -6.06 -17.17 3.77
N PRO A 187 -7.38 -17.03 3.58
CA PRO A 187 -7.96 -16.15 2.56
C PRO A 187 -7.82 -14.66 2.88
N ILE A 188 -7.04 -14.30 3.89
CA ILE A 188 -7.00 -12.96 4.47
C ILE A 188 -5.92 -12.13 3.79
N ILE A 189 -6.30 -10.95 3.35
CA ILE A 189 -5.45 -9.96 2.73
C ILE A 189 -5.54 -8.68 3.55
N LEU A 190 -4.38 -8.07 3.78
CA LEU A 190 -4.24 -6.94 4.67
C LEU A 190 -3.94 -5.68 3.88
N LEU A 191 -4.74 -4.66 4.07
CA LEU A 191 -4.41 -3.27 3.82
C LEU A 191 -4.12 -2.61 5.16
N LEU A 192 -2.92 -2.09 5.34
CA LEU A 192 -2.55 -1.31 6.49
C LEU A 192 -2.47 0.15 6.09
N ASN A 193 -3.19 0.99 6.82
CA ASN A 193 -3.18 2.44 6.67
C ASN A 193 -2.58 3.05 7.94
N ASN A 194 -1.47 3.77 7.81
CA ASN A 194 -0.85 4.43 8.96
C ASN A 194 -1.67 5.66 9.39
N LEU A 195 -2.71 5.41 10.19
CA LEU A 195 -3.59 6.45 10.72
C LEU A 195 -2.88 7.47 11.62
N ARG A 196 -1.69 7.13 12.12
CA ARG A 196 -0.88 8.05 12.93
C ARG A 196 -0.13 9.08 12.07
N ASN A 197 -0.09 8.89 10.75
CA ASN A 197 0.63 9.79 9.86
C ASN A 197 -0.21 11.05 9.59
N PRO A 198 0.19 12.23 10.13
CA PRO A 198 -0.57 13.47 9.93
C PRO A 198 -0.68 13.86 8.46
N ARG A 199 0.22 13.37 7.58
CA ARG A 199 0.13 13.60 6.12
C ARG A 199 -1.10 12.96 5.49
N ILE A 200 -1.57 11.84 6.05
CA ILE A 200 -2.80 11.16 5.60
C ILE A 200 -4.02 11.87 6.17
N LEU A 201 -4.02 12.10 7.49
CA LEU A 201 -5.16 12.71 8.18
C LEU A 201 -5.53 14.10 7.63
N THR A 202 -4.53 14.95 7.38
CA THR A 202 -4.76 16.30 6.83
C THR A 202 -5.28 16.30 5.39
N ARG A 203 -5.17 15.18 4.66
CA ARG A 203 -5.57 15.08 3.26
C ARG A 203 -6.90 14.37 3.04
N LEU A 204 -7.30 13.48 3.95
CA LEU A 204 -8.62 12.85 3.94
C LEU A 204 -9.72 13.81 4.44
N HIS A 205 -9.36 14.85 5.19
CA HIS A 205 -10.30 15.79 5.82
C HIS A 205 -10.39 17.17 5.12
N LYS A 206 -10.11 17.26 3.82
CA LYS A 206 -10.30 18.54 3.10
C LYS A 206 -11.74 19.00 3.02
N ASP A 207 -12.69 18.14 3.28
CA ASP A 207 -14.14 18.42 3.30
C ASP A 207 -14.74 18.63 4.70
N GLY A 208 -13.90 18.59 5.76
CA GLY A 208 -14.36 18.76 7.15
C GLY A 208 -15.14 17.58 7.72
N SER A 209 -15.23 16.45 7.01
CA SER A 209 -15.90 15.25 7.52
C SER A 209 -14.96 14.45 8.43
N THR A 210 -15.44 14.07 9.61
CA THR A 210 -14.72 13.26 10.60
C THR A 210 -14.97 11.76 10.43
N HIS A 211 -15.50 11.32 9.29
CA HIS A 211 -15.77 9.91 9.06
C HIS A 211 -14.58 9.22 8.44
N PRO A 212 -14.10 8.09 9.00
CA PRO A 212 -13.16 7.22 8.30
C PRO A 212 -13.83 6.78 7.00
N VAL A 213 -13.09 6.87 5.90
CA VAL A 213 -13.56 6.35 4.60
C VAL A 213 -13.85 4.87 4.82
N ALA A 214 -15.12 4.50 4.82
CA ALA A 214 -15.53 3.11 4.80
C ALA A 214 -15.10 2.52 3.46
N VAL A 215 -14.19 1.54 3.49
CA VAL A 215 -13.77 0.75 2.34
C VAL A 215 -14.78 -0.39 2.13
#